data_be5413a2b7532baf420b99935d2da508
#
_entry.id   be5413a2b7532baf420b99935d2da508
#
_cell.length_a   1.000
_cell.length_b   1.000
_cell.length_c   1.000
_cell.angle_alpha   90.00
_cell.angle_beta   90.00
_cell.angle_gamma   90.00
#
_symmetry.space_group_name_H-M   'P 1'
#
loop_
_entity.id
_entity.type
_entity.pdbx_description
1 polymer ?
#
loop_
_entity_poly.entity_id
_entity_poly.type
_entity_poly.pdbx_seq_one_letter_code
_entity_poly.pdbx_strand_id
1 'polypeptide(L)'
;RKNIKLNNEEIQKLAIAKKILKDARNLRVKPFFDNKVQTDLNCYWLYATLNASLVLKDDNLYKSSLRSMKELKDKFRNGIYHCYKKNNIDVDVFLDDYSYFSLILITMYELEGDKESLELCQKIMIEAWELFFNNEYKLLQKNVVKYNDLFVNPIDISDNNLPNGNSIYLKICNKLKNITNQNEWQKKIDFLSKTFHSYINYNYSQMFSFIKILDICEKNVTITLSGEYEKYKVILKEININNINDATIIHKNNQDEFFAIICRNQTCSKKLQNIKDI
;
A
#
# COMPACT_ATOMS: atom_id res chain seq x y z
N ARG A 1 -15.40 22.10 -22.76
CA ARG A 1 -15.16 23.47 -22.19
C ARG A 1 -14.36 24.25 -23.21
N LYS A 2 -14.87 25.42 -23.69
CA LYS A 2 -14.07 26.33 -24.50
C LYS A 2 -12.94 26.87 -23.63
N ASN A 3 -11.69 26.71 -24.08
CA ASN A 3 -10.53 27.34 -23.44
C ASN A 3 -10.61 28.87 -23.71
N ILE A 4 -11.28 29.60 -22.81
CA ILE A 4 -11.30 31.06 -22.83
C ILE A 4 -10.00 31.53 -22.17
N LYS A 5 -9.12 32.15 -22.95
CA LYS A 5 -7.94 32.84 -22.42
C LYS A 5 -8.41 34.16 -21.81
N LEU A 6 -8.35 34.28 -20.49
CA LEU A 6 -8.63 35.49 -19.77
C LEU A 6 -7.41 36.44 -19.87
N ASN A 7 -7.66 37.75 -19.98
CA ASN A 7 -6.61 38.74 -19.83
C ASN A 7 -6.31 39.02 -18.33
N ASN A 8 -5.25 39.77 -18.03
CA ASN A 8 -4.81 40.02 -16.66
C ASN A 8 -5.86 40.73 -15.82
N GLU A 9 -6.62 41.66 -16.37
CA GLU A 9 -7.70 42.38 -15.68
C GLU A 9 -8.87 41.45 -15.33
N GLU A 10 -9.25 40.56 -16.25
CA GLU A 10 -10.27 39.53 -16.01
C GLU A 10 -9.84 38.50 -14.95
N ILE A 11 -8.57 38.13 -14.93
CA ILE A 11 -8.00 37.23 -13.89
C ILE A 11 -8.10 37.92 -12.50
N GLN A 12 -7.77 39.22 -12.41
CA GLN A 12 -7.86 39.97 -11.16
C GLN A 12 -9.31 40.09 -10.71
N LYS A 13 -10.24 40.48 -11.61
CA LYS A 13 -11.66 40.54 -11.29
C LYS A 13 -12.22 39.23 -10.80
N LEU A 14 -11.83 38.12 -11.45
CA LEU A 14 -12.21 36.76 -11.06
C LEU A 14 -11.68 36.39 -9.66
N ALA A 15 -10.45 36.77 -9.35
CA ALA A 15 -9.85 36.51 -8.03
C ALA A 15 -10.61 37.28 -6.92
N ILE A 16 -10.93 38.55 -7.16
CA ILE A 16 -11.72 39.38 -6.23
C ILE A 16 -13.12 38.77 -6.05
N ALA A 17 -13.82 38.44 -7.14
CA ALA A 17 -15.14 37.82 -7.09
C ALA A 17 -15.13 36.49 -6.30
N LYS A 18 -14.14 35.62 -6.54
CA LYS A 18 -13.96 34.35 -5.78
C LYS A 18 -13.77 34.63 -4.28
N LYS A 19 -12.99 35.64 -3.93
CA LYS A 19 -12.79 36.02 -2.52
C LYS A 19 -14.11 36.48 -1.87
N ILE A 20 -14.84 37.36 -2.50
CA ILE A 20 -16.14 37.86 -2.00
C ILE A 20 -17.13 36.71 -1.80
N LEU A 21 -17.24 35.80 -2.80
CA LEU A 21 -18.13 34.65 -2.72
C LEU A 21 -17.70 33.68 -1.61
N LYS A 22 -16.39 33.47 -1.43
CA LYS A 22 -15.85 32.64 -0.35
C LYS A 22 -16.16 33.22 1.02
N ASP A 23 -16.00 34.55 1.18
CA ASP A 23 -16.26 35.21 2.44
C ASP A 23 -17.78 35.17 2.77
N ALA A 24 -18.64 35.42 1.81
CA ALA A 24 -20.09 35.28 1.96
C ALA A 24 -20.51 33.84 2.31
N ARG A 25 -19.86 32.82 1.68
CA ARG A 25 -20.09 31.43 2.01
C ARG A 25 -19.64 31.07 3.42
N ASN A 26 -18.54 31.62 3.88
CA ASN A 26 -18.00 31.35 5.22
C ASN A 26 -18.91 31.86 6.37
N LEU A 27 -19.80 32.80 6.10
CA LEU A 27 -20.81 33.29 7.04
C LEU A 27 -22.00 32.32 7.20
N ARG A 28 -22.18 31.37 6.28
CA ARG A 28 -23.26 30.38 6.37
C ARG A 28 -22.94 29.33 7.44
N VAL A 29 -24.00 28.74 8.02
CA VAL A 29 -23.87 27.59 8.89
C VAL A 29 -23.14 26.47 8.11
N LYS A 30 -22.02 26.01 8.64
CA LYS A 30 -21.23 24.95 8.00
C LYS A 30 -21.94 23.62 8.19
N PRO A 31 -21.92 22.73 7.17
CA PRO A 31 -22.39 21.37 7.33
C PRO A 31 -21.56 20.64 8.40
N PHE A 32 -22.11 19.56 8.92
CA PHE A 32 -21.38 18.68 9.83
C PHE A 32 -20.07 18.24 9.14
N PHE A 33 -18.98 18.32 9.88
CA PHE A 33 -17.68 17.86 9.46
C PHE A 33 -17.35 16.54 10.18
N ASP A 34 -17.34 15.45 9.45
CA ASP A 34 -16.88 14.17 9.98
C ASP A 34 -15.35 14.21 10.09
N ASN A 35 -14.84 14.16 11.31
CA ASN A 35 -13.42 14.24 11.63
C ASN A 35 -12.85 12.87 12.03
N LYS A 36 -13.53 11.77 11.69
CA LYS A 36 -12.99 10.43 11.87
C LYS A 36 -11.79 10.22 10.93
N VAL A 37 -10.78 9.55 11.44
CA VAL A 37 -9.62 9.13 10.67
C VAL A 37 -9.72 7.62 10.47
N GLN A 38 -9.97 7.20 9.23
CA GLN A 38 -10.08 5.79 8.86
C GLN A 38 -8.71 5.24 8.50
N THR A 39 -8.37 4.09 9.05
CA THR A 39 -7.03 3.49 8.92
C THR A 39 -6.74 3.05 7.48
N ASP A 40 -7.62 2.31 6.86
CA ASP A 40 -7.50 1.82 5.49
C ASP A 40 -7.26 2.95 4.49
N LEU A 41 -8.13 3.97 4.50
CA LEU A 41 -8.04 5.12 3.59
C LEU A 41 -6.78 5.94 3.79
N ASN A 42 -6.37 6.16 5.04
CA ASN A 42 -5.15 6.91 5.33
C ASN A 42 -3.90 6.13 4.92
N CYS A 43 -3.85 4.83 5.16
CA CYS A 43 -2.75 3.98 4.72
C CYS A 43 -2.64 3.97 3.19
N TYR A 44 -3.75 3.82 2.48
CA TYR A 44 -3.75 3.86 1.02
C TYR A 44 -3.33 5.23 0.47
N TRP A 45 -3.85 6.32 1.07
CA TRP A 45 -3.45 7.69 0.69
C TRP A 45 -1.94 7.91 0.89
N LEU A 46 -1.38 7.47 2.02
CA LEU A 46 0.06 7.58 2.28
C LEU A 46 0.88 6.74 1.29
N TYR A 47 0.45 5.52 0.99
CA TYR A 47 1.08 4.70 -0.04
C TYR A 47 1.06 5.39 -1.41
N ALA A 48 -0.08 5.96 -1.81
CA ALA A 48 -0.22 6.66 -3.08
C ALA A 48 0.63 7.94 -3.14
N THR A 49 0.65 8.75 -2.08
CA THR A 49 1.45 9.98 -2.02
C THR A 49 2.95 9.70 -2.01
N LEU A 50 3.38 8.64 -1.34
CA LEU A 50 4.78 8.21 -1.34
C LEU A 50 5.21 7.81 -2.76
N ASN A 51 4.42 6.98 -3.46
CA ASN A 51 4.71 6.63 -4.85
C ASN A 51 4.69 7.86 -5.77
N ALA A 52 3.72 8.75 -5.61
CA ALA A 52 3.67 10.00 -6.36
C ALA A 52 4.92 10.86 -6.13
N SER A 53 5.42 10.94 -4.90
CA SER A 53 6.62 11.72 -4.57
C SER A 53 7.87 11.20 -5.30
N LEU A 54 7.98 9.89 -5.47
CA LEU A 54 9.09 9.27 -6.21
C LEU A 54 9.01 9.59 -7.70
N VAL A 55 7.81 9.48 -8.30
CA VAL A 55 7.59 9.79 -9.73
C VAL A 55 7.78 11.27 -10.02
N LEU A 56 7.27 12.15 -9.15
CA LEU A 56 7.37 13.60 -9.28
C LEU A 56 8.73 14.16 -8.83
N LYS A 57 9.58 13.34 -8.23
CA LYS A 57 10.87 13.74 -7.61
C LYS A 57 10.68 14.83 -6.55
N ASP A 58 9.57 14.78 -5.79
CA ASP A 58 9.25 15.74 -4.73
C ASP A 58 9.73 15.23 -3.37
N ASP A 59 10.91 15.67 -2.96
CA ASP A 59 11.52 15.30 -1.68
C ASP A 59 10.72 15.79 -0.45
N ASN A 60 9.97 16.87 -0.56
CA ASN A 60 9.14 17.36 0.55
C ASN A 60 7.93 16.45 0.75
N LEU A 61 7.27 16.06 -0.34
CA LEU A 61 6.18 15.11 -0.30
C LEU A 61 6.65 13.74 0.21
N TYR A 62 7.83 13.27 -0.24
CA TYR A 62 8.46 12.03 0.24
C TYR A 62 8.66 12.04 1.75
N LYS A 63 9.37 13.06 2.27
CA LYS A 63 9.66 13.20 3.72
C LYS A 63 8.39 13.31 4.56
N SER A 64 7.40 14.06 4.06
CA SER A 64 6.12 14.25 4.73
C SER A 64 5.34 12.91 4.81
N SER A 65 5.23 12.18 3.70
CA SER A 65 4.55 10.88 3.66
C SER A 65 5.23 9.85 4.56
N LEU A 66 6.57 9.77 4.52
CA LEU A 66 7.33 8.85 5.36
C LEU A 66 7.19 9.16 6.85
N ARG A 67 7.18 10.45 7.24
CA ARG A 67 6.92 10.85 8.63
C ARG A 67 5.54 10.37 9.09
N SER A 68 4.50 10.61 8.28
CA SER A 68 3.14 10.19 8.64
C SER A 68 3.00 8.66 8.69
N MET A 69 3.72 7.91 7.85
CA MET A 69 3.78 6.45 7.96
C MET A 69 4.42 6.01 9.28
N LYS A 70 5.50 6.66 9.73
CA LYS A 70 6.15 6.39 11.02
C LYS A 70 5.21 6.68 12.19
N GLU A 71 4.48 7.80 12.14
CA GLU A 71 3.48 8.16 13.13
C GLU A 71 2.35 7.12 13.22
N LEU A 72 1.88 6.59 12.09
CA LEU A 72 0.88 5.51 12.07
C LEU A 72 1.47 4.19 12.60
N LYS A 73 2.71 3.84 12.24
CA LYS A 73 3.40 2.66 12.77
C LYS A 73 3.47 2.70 14.29
N ASP A 74 3.89 3.81 14.86
CA ASP A 74 3.99 3.99 16.30
C ASP A 74 2.61 3.90 16.97
N LYS A 75 1.60 4.47 16.36
CA LYS A 75 0.23 4.45 16.87
C LYS A 75 -0.38 3.04 16.90
N PHE A 76 -0.15 2.25 15.86
CA PHE A 76 -0.75 0.92 15.71
C PHE A 76 0.16 -0.23 16.17
N ARG A 77 1.28 0.07 16.80
CA ARG A 77 2.20 -0.94 17.33
C ARG A 77 1.53 -1.95 18.29
N ASN A 78 0.55 -1.50 19.06
CA ASN A 78 -0.15 -2.29 20.08
C ASN A 78 -1.57 -2.70 19.68
N GLY A 79 -2.01 -2.41 18.48
CA GLY A 79 -3.32 -2.78 17.97
C GLY A 79 -3.79 -1.86 16.86
N ILE A 80 -4.51 -2.44 15.90
CA ILE A 80 -5.09 -1.74 14.75
C ILE A 80 -6.54 -1.39 15.09
N TYR A 81 -7.01 -0.24 14.63
CA TYR A 81 -8.36 0.26 14.80
C TYR A 81 -8.87 0.76 13.45
N HIS A 82 -10.14 0.51 13.10
CA HIS A 82 -10.71 1.02 11.85
C HIS A 82 -10.81 2.54 11.84
N CYS A 83 -11.40 3.09 12.91
CA CYS A 83 -11.54 4.53 13.08
C CYS A 83 -10.96 4.99 14.39
N TYR A 84 -10.33 6.15 14.38
CA TYR A 84 -9.97 6.83 15.60
C TYR A 84 -10.35 8.31 15.55
N LYS A 85 -10.81 8.81 16.67
CA LYS A 85 -11.08 10.20 16.96
C LYS A 85 -10.34 10.56 18.24
N LYS A 86 -10.02 11.83 18.43
CA LYS A 86 -9.17 12.33 19.51
C LYS A 86 -9.43 11.72 20.92
N ASN A 87 -10.64 11.21 21.17
CA ASN A 87 -11.03 10.64 22.47
C ASN A 87 -11.82 9.33 22.39
N ASN A 88 -12.07 8.79 21.19
CA ASN A 88 -12.81 7.54 21.01
C ASN A 88 -12.05 6.69 20.00
N ILE A 89 -11.73 5.47 20.41
CA ILE A 89 -11.16 4.44 19.56
C ILE A 89 -12.32 3.51 19.23
N ASP A 90 -12.58 3.35 17.92
CA ASP A 90 -13.45 2.31 17.43
C ASP A 90 -12.63 1.03 17.40
N VAL A 91 -13.08 0.04 18.16
CA VAL A 91 -12.34 -1.24 18.33
C VAL A 91 -12.62 -2.21 17.19
N ASP A 92 -13.65 -1.97 16.39
CA ASP A 92 -13.92 -2.80 15.22
C ASP A 92 -12.83 -2.61 14.17
N VAL A 93 -12.41 -3.71 13.58
CA VAL A 93 -11.36 -3.74 12.55
C VAL A 93 -11.83 -4.55 11.36
N PHE A 94 -11.34 -4.19 10.20
CA PHE A 94 -11.62 -4.86 8.94
C PHE A 94 -10.33 -5.40 8.31
N LEU A 95 -10.49 -6.37 7.42
CA LEU A 95 -9.39 -6.91 6.63
C LEU A 95 -8.61 -5.80 5.90
N ASP A 96 -9.32 -4.77 5.40
CA ASP A 96 -8.72 -3.65 4.69
C ASP A 96 -7.76 -2.85 5.59
N ASP A 97 -8.07 -2.67 6.87
CA ASP A 97 -7.20 -1.98 7.83
C ASP A 97 -5.85 -2.73 7.98
N TYR A 98 -5.92 -4.06 8.15
CA TYR A 98 -4.75 -4.91 8.27
C TYR A 98 -3.94 -4.96 6.96
N SER A 99 -4.62 -5.13 5.84
CA SER A 99 -3.98 -5.22 4.52
C SER A 99 -3.29 -3.92 4.13
N TYR A 100 -3.96 -2.78 4.26
CA TYR A 100 -3.37 -1.49 3.89
C TYR A 100 -2.31 -1.01 4.87
N PHE A 101 -2.47 -1.29 6.16
CA PHE A 101 -1.41 -0.99 7.12
C PHE A 101 -0.17 -1.86 6.87
N SER A 102 -0.34 -3.15 6.58
CA SER A 102 0.77 -4.02 6.18
C SER A 102 1.44 -3.54 4.88
N LEU A 103 0.68 -2.95 3.93
CA LEU A 103 1.22 -2.38 2.70
C LEU A 103 2.17 -1.22 2.98
N ILE A 104 1.85 -0.31 3.92
CA ILE A 104 2.79 0.77 4.28
C ILE A 104 4.01 0.25 5.04
N LEU A 105 3.85 -0.77 5.90
CA LEU A 105 4.98 -1.36 6.61
C LEU A 105 6.00 -2.03 5.68
N ILE A 106 5.51 -2.84 4.73
CA ILE A 106 6.40 -3.47 3.75
C ILE A 106 7.06 -2.42 2.84
N THR A 107 6.34 -1.33 2.51
CA THR A 107 6.89 -0.22 1.74
C THR A 107 7.97 0.53 2.51
N MET A 108 7.82 0.73 3.82
CA MET A 108 8.86 1.32 4.67
C MET A 108 10.13 0.45 4.71
N TYR A 109 9.95 -0.88 4.79
CA TYR A 109 11.10 -1.78 4.67
C TYR A 109 11.77 -1.67 3.30
N GLU A 110 11.00 -1.69 2.22
CA GLU A 110 11.55 -1.63 0.86
C GLU A 110 12.29 -0.32 0.56
N LEU A 111 11.80 0.81 1.07
CA LEU A 111 12.36 2.13 0.79
C LEU A 111 13.42 2.58 1.80
N GLU A 112 13.30 2.19 3.05
CA GLU A 112 14.15 2.66 4.14
C GLU A 112 15.01 1.56 4.78
N GLY A 113 14.81 0.28 4.40
CA GLY A 113 15.49 -0.86 5.05
C GLY A 113 15.02 -1.09 6.49
N ASP A 114 13.85 -0.57 6.88
CA ASP A 114 13.32 -0.64 8.24
C ASP A 114 12.90 -2.06 8.61
N LYS A 115 13.81 -2.79 9.26
CA LYS A 115 13.59 -4.18 9.68
C LYS A 115 12.47 -4.32 10.70
N GLU A 116 12.29 -3.34 11.59
CA GLU A 116 11.20 -3.34 12.56
C GLU A 116 9.84 -3.31 11.85
N SER A 117 9.71 -2.53 10.77
CA SER A 117 8.50 -2.53 9.93
C SER A 117 8.28 -3.88 9.25
N LEU A 118 9.33 -4.57 8.81
CA LEU A 118 9.21 -5.91 8.25
C LEU A 118 8.70 -6.92 9.28
N GLU A 119 9.27 -6.92 10.49
CA GLU A 119 8.86 -7.81 11.58
C GLU A 119 7.41 -7.55 12.00
N LEU A 120 7.03 -6.28 12.13
CA LEU A 120 5.66 -5.90 12.45
C LEU A 120 4.70 -6.30 11.32
N CYS A 121 5.08 -6.13 10.06
CA CYS A 121 4.29 -6.57 8.91
C CYS A 121 4.02 -8.07 8.95
N GLN A 122 5.03 -8.90 9.21
CA GLN A 122 4.86 -10.35 9.31
C GLN A 122 3.87 -10.71 10.44
N LYS A 123 4.03 -10.12 11.63
CA LYS A 123 3.13 -10.33 12.76
C LYS A 123 1.68 -10.00 12.40
N ILE A 124 1.44 -8.83 11.81
CA ILE A 124 0.10 -8.36 11.43
C ILE A 124 -0.52 -9.26 10.35
N MET A 125 0.26 -9.72 9.38
CA MET A 125 -0.22 -10.61 8.33
C MET A 125 -0.59 -12.01 8.84
N ILE A 126 0.09 -12.51 9.88
CA ILE A 126 -0.29 -13.75 10.58
C ILE A 126 -1.58 -13.54 11.35
N GLU A 127 -1.66 -12.47 12.14
CA GLU A 127 -2.86 -12.11 12.90
C GLU A 127 -4.08 -11.89 11.98
N ALA A 128 -3.90 -11.22 10.84
CA ALA A 128 -4.98 -11.06 9.85
C ALA A 128 -5.51 -12.40 9.34
N TRP A 129 -4.64 -13.38 9.12
CA TRP A 129 -5.07 -14.71 8.72
C TRP A 129 -5.92 -15.37 9.81
N GLU A 130 -5.52 -15.26 11.06
CA GLU A 130 -6.26 -15.84 12.20
C GLU A 130 -7.61 -15.17 12.42
N LEU A 131 -7.69 -13.85 12.23
CA LEU A 131 -8.90 -13.08 12.48
C LEU A 131 -9.95 -13.17 11.36
N PHE A 132 -9.50 -13.20 10.10
CA PHE A 132 -10.38 -13.00 8.95
C PHE A 132 -10.55 -14.23 8.06
N PHE A 133 -9.75 -15.30 8.24
CA PHE A 133 -9.85 -16.47 7.36
C PHE A 133 -11.12 -17.26 7.60
N ASN A 134 -11.93 -17.38 6.55
CA ASN A 134 -13.17 -18.15 6.56
C ASN A 134 -12.94 -19.52 5.91
N ASN A 135 -13.13 -20.59 6.71
CA ASN A 135 -12.92 -21.96 6.26
C ASN A 135 -13.95 -22.46 5.23
N GLU A 136 -15.14 -21.91 5.22
CA GLU A 136 -16.21 -22.27 4.27
C GLU A 136 -15.87 -21.75 2.87
N TYR A 137 -15.61 -20.44 2.77
CA TYR A 137 -15.35 -19.76 1.50
C TYR A 137 -13.91 -19.83 1.05
N LYS A 138 -12.98 -20.27 1.94
CA LYS A 138 -11.54 -20.34 1.65
C LYS A 138 -10.90 -19.00 1.25
N LEU A 139 -11.42 -17.91 1.79
CA LEU A 139 -10.98 -16.52 1.60
C LEU A 139 -10.98 -15.78 2.94
N LEU A 140 -10.36 -14.61 2.94
CA LEU A 140 -10.46 -13.70 4.08
C LEU A 140 -11.75 -12.89 3.96
N GLN A 141 -12.60 -12.96 4.97
CA GLN A 141 -13.81 -12.13 5.03
C GLN A 141 -13.49 -10.72 5.53
N LYS A 142 -14.39 -9.78 5.28
CA LYS A 142 -14.17 -8.38 5.63
C LYS A 142 -14.10 -8.15 7.12
N ASN A 143 -15.01 -8.78 7.86
CA ASN A 143 -15.15 -8.61 9.31
C ASN A 143 -14.45 -9.76 10.06
N VAL A 144 -14.12 -9.56 11.33
CA VAL A 144 -13.56 -10.60 12.18
C VAL A 144 -14.52 -11.80 12.26
N VAL A 145 -14.01 -13.01 12.03
CA VAL A 145 -14.81 -14.25 11.96
C VAL A 145 -15.62 -14.51 13.24
N LYS A 146 -15.16 -14.02 14.39
CA LYS A 146 -15.84 -14.21 15.68
C LYS A 146 -17.14 -13.43 15.85
N TYR A 147 -17.42 -12.45 15.01
CA TYR A 147 -18.66 -11.66 15.09
C TYR A 147 -19.82 -12.42 14.45
N ASN A 148 -20.58 -13.12 15.28
CA ASN A 148 -21.73 -13.94 14.88
C ASN A 148 -23.06 -13.17 14.86
N ASP A 149 -23.02 -11.87 15.09
CA ASP A 149 -24.20 -10.98 15.13
C ASP A 149 -24.60 -10.45 13.75
N LEU A 150 -23.76 -10.67 12.74
CA LEU A 150 -24.04 -10.28 11.38
C LEU A 150 -24.80 -11.38 10.63
N PHE A 151 -25.92 -11.01 10.01
CA PHE A 151 -26.71 -11.92 9.16
C PHE A 151 -25.92 -12.45 7.95
N VAL A 152 -25.00 -11.64 7.41
CA VAL A 152 -24.08 -12.00 6.33
C VAL A 152 -22.70 -11.43 6.62
N ASN A 153 -21.68 -12.27 6.53
CA ASN A 153 -20.27 -11.83 6.59
C ASN A 153 -19.75 -11.61 5.18
N PRO A 154 -19.57 -10.35 4.75
CA PRO A 154 -19.15 -10.06 3.39
C PRO A 154 -17.72 -10.52 3.14
N ILE A 155 -17.48 -11.09 1.95
CA ILE A 155 -16.16 -11.38 1.42
C ILE A 155 -15.96 -10.53 0.18
N ASP A 156 -15.09 -9.54 0.29
CA ASP A 156 -14.79 -8.65 -0.82
C ASP A 156 -13.73 -9.27 -1.72
N ILE A 157 -14.16 -9.71 -2.90
CA ILE A 157 -13.28 -10.16 -4.00
C ILE A 157 -13.25 -9.16 -5.15
N SER A 158 -14.15 -8.20 -5.14
CA SER A 158 -14.31 -7.18 -6.17
C SER A 158 -13.64 -5.89 -5.77
N ASP A 159 -13.01 -5.24 -6.74
CA ASP A 159 -12.52 -3.88 -6.58
C ASP A 159 -13.68 -2.91 -6.72
N ASN A 160 -13.86 -2.07 -5.72
CA ASN A 160 -14.83 -0.98 -5.75
C ASN A 160 -14.10 0.34 -6.06
N ASN A 161 -14.03 1.23 -5.08
CA ASN A 161 -13.26 2.48 -5.22
C ASN A 161 -11.74 2.27 -5.01
N LEU A 162 -11.37 1.19 -4.32
CA LEU A 162 -10.01 0.79 -3.99
C LEU A 162 -9.82 -0.70 -4.29
N PRO A 163 -8.57 -1.16 -4.45
CA PRO A 163 -8.24 -2.58 -4.47
C PRO A 163 -8.78 -3.28 -3.23
N ASN A 164 -9.40 -4.45 -3.37
CA ASN A 164 -9.94 -5.18 -2.23
C ASN A 164 -8.84 -5.71 -1.30
N GLY A 165 -9.17 -5.85 0.00
CA GLY A 165 -8.23 -6.27 1.05
C GLY A 165 -7.58 -7.63 0.80
N ASN A 166 -8.32 -8.59 0.22
CA ASN A 166 -7.78 -9.90 -0.14
C ASN A 166 -6.66 -9.81 -1.19
N SER A 167 -6.85 -8.95 -2.21
CA SER A 167 -5.83 -8.73 -3.24
C SER A 167 -4.58 -8.07 -2.68
N ILE A 168 -4.73 -7.08 -1.80
CA ILE A 168 -3.59 -6.45 -1.12
C ILE A 168 -2.88 -7.44 -0.20
N TYR A 169 -3.63 -8.25 0.55
CA TYR A 169 -3.07 -9.32 1.38
C TYR A 169 -2.20 -10.29 0.56
N LEU A 170 -2.71 -10.73 -0.59
CA LEU A 170 -1.98 -11.62 -1.51
C LEU A 170 -0.68 -10.96 -2.04
N LYS A 171 -0.74 -9.66 -2.39
CA LYS A 171 0.44 -8.88 -2.80
C LYS A 171 1.52 -8.89 -1.73
N ILE A 172 1.15 -8.68 -0.47
CA ILE A 172 2.09 -8.64 0.64
C ILE A 172 2.65 -10.04 0.92
N CYS A 173 1.83 -11.11 0.84
CA CYS A 173 2.33 -12.49 0.93
C CYS A 173 3.43 -12.75 -0.10
N ASN A 174 3.27 -12.31 -1.36
CA ASN A 174 4.31 -12.47 -2.39
C ASN A 174 5.59 -11.70 -2.03
N LYS A 175 5.49 -10.47 -1.52
CA LYS A 175 6.65 -9.71 -1.07
C LYS A 175 7.35 -10.38 0.12
N LEU A 176 6.59 -10.81 1.13
CA LEU A 176 7.13 -11.50 2.30
C LEU A 176 7.81 -12.82 1.93
N LYS A 177 7.21 -13.62 1.03
CA LYS A 177 7.84 -14.83 0.49
C LYS A 177 9.22 -14.52 -0.10
N ASN A 178 9.32 -13.50 -0.93
CA ASN A 178 10.57 -13.14 -1.59
C ASN A 178 11.63 -12.60 -0.62
N ILE A 179 11.20 -11.85 0.41
CA ILE A 179 12.12 -11.24 1.39
C ILE A 179 12.61 -12.28 2.41
N THR A 180 11.69 -13.10 2.95
CA THR A 180 11.98 -13.99 4.07
C THR A 180 12.31 -15.41 3.67
N ASN A 181 11.96 -15.80 2.43
CA ASN A 181 12.05 -17.16 1.92
C ASN A 181 11.31 -18.22 2.77
N GLN A 182 10.28 -17.79 3.53
CA GLN A 182 9.47 -18.67 4.36
C GLN A 182 8.36 -19.32 3.55
N ASN A 183 8.26 -20.64 3.63
CA ASN A 183 7.31 -21.43 2.82
C ASN A 183 5.84 -21.20 3.21
N GLU A 184 5.57 -20.69 4.39
CA GLU A 184 4.20 -20.39 4.82
C GLU A 184 3.52 -19.33 3.94
N TRP A 185 4.26 -18.32 3.47
CA TRP A 185 3.73 -17.31 2.56
C TRP A 185 3.39 -17.88 1.19
N GLN A 186 4.22 -18.80 0.68
CA GLN A 186 3.91 -19.51 -0.57
C GLN A 186 2.62 -20.34 -0.44
N LYS A 187 2.44 -21.07 0.67
CA LYS A 187 1.21 -21.83 0.91
C LYS A 187 -0.04 -20.93 0.93
N LYS A 188 0.04 -19.75 1.53
CA LYS A 188 -1.06 -18.79 1.53
C LYS A 188 -1.34 -18.25 0.12
N ILE A 189 -0.30 -17.96 -0.67
CA ILE A 189 -0.42 -17.54 -2.07
C ILE A 189 -1.13 -18.61 -2.90
N ASP A 190 -0.65 -19.84 -2.85
CA ASP A 190 -1.21 -20.96 -3.63
C ASP A 190 -2.68 -21.19 -3.28
N PHE A 191 -2.97 -21.14 -1.99
CA PHE A 191 -4.32 -21.35 -1.47
C PHE A 191 -5.29 -20.25 -1.93
N LEU A 192 -4.96 -18.98 -1.70
CA LEU A 192 -5.81 -17.86 -2.09
C LEU A 192 -5.94 -17.74 -3.61
N SER A 193 -4.84 -17.91 -4.35
CA SER A 193 -4.85 -17.85 -5.80
C SER A 193 -5.77 -18.91 -6.41
N LYS A 194 -5.72 -20.14 -5.90
CA LYS A 194 -6.63 -21.21 -6.34
C LYS A 194 -8.11 -20.85 -6.12
N THR A 195 -8.42 -20.30 -4.97
CA THR A 195 -9.80 -19.90 -4.65
C THR A 195 -10.27 -18.74 -5.53
N PHE A 196 -9.44 -17.70 -5.68
CA PHE A 196 -9.76 -16.55 -6.52
C PHE A 196 -9.97 -16.92 -7.99
N HIS A 197 -9.19 -17.88 -8.53
CA HIS A 197 -9.37 -18.33 -9.91
C HIS A 197 -10.77 -18.87 -10.18
N SER A 198 -11.43 -19.46 -9.19
CA SER A 198 -12.81 -19.95 -9.34
C SER A 198 -13.81 -18.82 -9.57
N TYR A 199 -13.50 -17.60 -9.14
CA TYR A 199 -14.37 -16.44 -9.28
C TYR A 199 -14.07 -15.56 -10.52
N ILE A 200 -12.86 -15.64 -11.10
CA ILE A 200 -12.46 -14.79 -12.24
C ILE A 200 -13.44 -14.90 -13.41
N ASN A 201 -13.88 -16.10 -13.76
CA ASN A 201 -14.76 -16.33 -14.90
C ASN A 201 -16.12 -15.62 -14.76
N TYR A 202 -16.55 -15.36 -13.55
CA TYR A 202 -17.85 -14.75 -13.26
C TYR A 202 -17.75 -13.25 -13.02
N ASN A 203 -16.58 -12.73 -12.61
CA ASN A 203 -16.46 -11.34 -12.16
C ASN A 203 -15.14 -10.66 -12.54
N TYR A 204 -14.49 -11.08 -13.63
CA TYR A 204 -13.17 -10.55 -14.04
C TYR A 204 -13.12 -9.02 -14.15
N SER A 205 -14.22 -8.40 -14.60
CA SER A 205 -14.31 -6.94 -14.79
C SER A 205 -14.24 -6.13 -13.49
N GLN A 206 -14.36 -6.80 -12.34
CA GLN A 206 -14.26 -6.18 -11.02
C GLN A 206 -13.09 -6.75 -10.19
N MET A 207 -12.19 -7.54 -10.82
CA MET A 207 -11.09 -8.23 -10.13
C MET A 207 -9.70 -7.82 -10.66
N PHE A 208 -9.57 -6.57 -11.12
CA PHE A 208 -8.33 -6.11 -11.76
C PHE A 208 -7.13 -6.13 -10.81
N SER A 209 -7.32 -5.79 -9.54
CA SER A 209 -6.26 -5.85 -8.53
C SER A 209 -5.73 -7.27 -8.36
N PHE A 210 -6.63 -8.24 -8.30
CA PHE A 210 -6.24 -9.64 -8.19
C PHE A 210 -5.51 -10.12 -9.45
N ILE A 211 -6.05 -9.83 -10.64
CA ILE A 211 -5.43 -10.21 -11.92
C ILE A 211 -4.02 -9.60 -12.02
N LYS A 212 -3.87 -8.34 -11.64
CA LYS A 212 -2.56 -7.68 -11.60
C LYS A 212 -1.60 -8.40 -10.64
N ILE A 213 -2.06 -8.82 -9.48
CA ILE A 213 -1.22 -9.49 -8.49
C ILE A 213 -0.81 -10.89 -8.95
N LEU A 214 -1.68 -11.61 -9.65
CA LEU A 214 -1.30 -12.88 -10.29
C LEU A 214 -0.15 -12.67 -11.29
N ASP A 215 -0.23 -11.66 -12.14
CA ASP A 215 0.82 -11.31 -13.09
C ASP A 215 2.14 -10.98 -12.36
N ILE A 216 2.07 -10.25 -11.23
CA ILE A 216 3.23 -9.95 -10.38
C ILE A 216 3.82 -11.23 -9.78
N CYS A 217 2.98 -12.14 -9.28
CA CYS A 217 3.43 -13.41 -8.71
C CYS A 217 4.08 -14.31 -9.78
N GLU A 218 3.55 -14.32 -10.99
CA GLU A 218 4.06 -15.08 -12.12
C GLU A 218 5.41 -14.52 -12.60
N LYS A 219 5.52 -13.21 -12.80
CA LYS A 219 6.76 -12.53 -13.21
C LYS A 219 7.82 -12.55 -12.13
N ASN A 220 7.40 -12.51 -10.88
CA ASN A 220 8.20 -12.58 -9.66
C ASN A 220 9.54 -11.85 -9.74
N VAL A 221 9.48 -10.52 -9.94
CA VAL A 221 10.67 -9.68 -10.02
C VAL A 221 11.16 -9.33 -8.62
N THR A 222 12.42 -9.59 -8.34
CA THR A 222 13.09 -9.16 -7.10
C THR A 222 14.34 -8.35 -7.41
N ILE A 223 14.62 -7.34 -6.58
CA ILE A 223 15.81 -6.51 -6.65
C ILE A 223 16.51 -6.59 -5.30
N THR A 224 17.62 -7.30 -5.28
CA THR A 224 18.46 -7.40 -4.08
C THR A 224 19.49 -6.28 -4.11
N LEU A 225 19.48 -5.43 -3.08
CA LEU A 225 20.42 -4.35 -2.87
C LEU A 225 21.38 -4.73 -1.74
N SER A 226 22.69 -4.57 -1.97
CA SER A 226 23.75 -4.82 -0.99
C SER A 226 24.64 -3.58 -0.85
N GLY A 227 25.10 -3.24 0.37
CA GLY A 227 25.96 -2.08 0.68
C GLY A 227 25.34 -1.14 1.71
N GLU A 228 25.77 0.11 1.73
CA GLU A 228 25.26 1.14 2.63
C GLU A 228 23.92 1.74 2.14
N TYR A 229 23.01 1.98 3.07
CA TYR A 229 21.65 2.46 2.76
C TYR A 229 21.64 3.78 1.96
N GLU A 230 22.51 4.74 2.26
CA GLU A 230 22.54 6.03 1.55
C GLU A 230 22.81 5.89 0.04
N LYS A 231 23.54 4.84 -0.37
CA LYS A 231 23.76 4.52 -1.78
C LYS A 231 22.51 3.95 -2.45
N TYR A 232 21.61 3.33 -1.68
CA TYR A 232 20.36 2.79 -2.21
C TYR A 232 19.32 3.85 -2.57
N LYS A 233 19.24 4.95 -1.80
CA LYS A 233 18.22 5.99 -2.00
C LYS A 233 18.17 6.50 -3.43
N VAL A 234 19.32 6.67 -4.05
CA VAL A 234 19.40 7.13 -5.44
C VAL A 234 18.83 6.07 -6.37
N ILE A 235 19.21 4.81 -6.16
CA ILE A 235 18.74 3.67 -6.98
C ILE A 235 17.24 3.43 -6.80
N LEU A 236 16.73 3.47 -5.59
CA LEU A 236 15.31 3.27 -5.32
C LEU A 236 14.45 4.33 -6.01
N LYS A 237 14.93 5.57 -6.09
CA LYS A 237 14.26 6.63 -6.86
C LYS A 237 14.24 6.31 -8.37
N GLU A 238 15.36 5.84 -8.92
CA GLU A 238 15.42 5.48 -10.36
C GLU A 238 14.61 4.22 -10.69
N ILE A 239 14.63 3.20 -9.84
CA ILE A 239 13.82 1.99 -10.00
C ILE A 239 12.33 2.32 -10.05
N ASN A 240 11.84 3.19 -9.17
CA ASN A 240 10.43 3.58 -9.16
C ASN A 240 10.05 4.39 -10.41
N ILE A 241 10.98 5.17 -10.99
CA ILE A 241 10.75 5.95 -12.20
C ILE A 241 10.63 5.03 -13.43
N ASN A 242 11.36 3.92 -13.45
CA ASN A 242 11.43 3.01 -14.60
C ASN A 242 10.35 1.91 -14.63
N ASN A 243 9.21 2.09 -13.95
CA ASN A 243 8.08 1.16 -13.93
C ASN A 243 8.34 -0.22 -13.30
N ILE A 244 9.32 -0.35 -12.40
CA ILE A 244 9.53 -1.58 -11.63
C ILE A 244 8.72 -1.53 -10.30
N ASN A 245 7.56 -0.85 -10.32
CA ASN A 245 6.73 -0.60 -9.13
C ASN A 245 6.21 -1.87 -8.44
N ASP A 246 6.25 -3.01 -9.11
CA ASP A 246 5.74 -4.27 -8.60
C ASP A 246 6.85 -5.25 -8.19
N ALA A 247 8.12 -4.86 -8.33
CA ALA A 247 9.25 -5.66 -7.84
C ALA A 247 9.28 -5.69 -6.30
N THR A 248 9.82 -6.78 -5.76
CA THR A 248 10.15 -6.87 -4.33
C THR A 248 11.59 -6.41 -4.10
N ILE A 249 11.79 -5.45 -3.22
CA ILE A 249 13.12 -4.96 -2.86
C ILE A 249 13.62 -5.68 -1.61
N ILE A 250 14.83 -6.23 -1.70
CA ILE A 250 15.45 -7.02 -0.64
C ILE A 250 16.76 -6.34 -0.23
N HIS A 251 16.86 -5.99 1.05
CA HIS A 251 18.08 -5.40 1.60
C HIS A 251 19.00 -6.49 2.18
N LYS A 252 20.24 -6.53 1.68
CA LYS A 252 21.33 -7.35 2.26
C LYS A 252 22.35 -6.43 2.90
N ASN A 253 22.53 -6.55 4.22
CA ASN A 253 23.59 -5.85 4.93
C ASN A 253 24.94 -6.48 4.55
N ASN A 254 25.61 -5.90 3.58
CA ASN A 254 27.02 -6.14 3.33
C ASN A 254 27.71 -4.78 3.31
N GLN A 255 28.67 -4.55 4.21
CA GLN A 255 29.31 -3.25 4.36
C GLN A 255 30.39 -2.99 3.31
N ASP A 256 30.88 -4.04 2.64
CA ASP A 256 32.11 -3.96 1.88
C ASP A 256 31.92 -3.51 0.42
N GLU A 257 30.82 -3.83 -0.23
CA GLU A 257 30.61 -3.52 -1.64
C GLU A 257 29.16 -3.22 -1.98
N PHE A 258 28.92 -2.11 -2.68
CA PHE A 258 27.60 -1.80 -3.23
C PHE A 258 27.38 -2.59 -4.52
N PHE A 259 26.28 -3.33 -4.60
CA PHE A 259 25.77 -3.92 -5.84
C PHE A 259 24.26 -4.14 -5.79
N ALA A 260 23.65 -4.22 -6.97
CA ALA A 260 22.27 -4.67 -7.16
C ALA A 260 22.25 -5.98 -7.96
N ILE A 261 21.29 -6.86 -7.65
CA ILE A 261 20.98 -8.05 -8.44
C ILE A 261 19.50 -8.04 -8.74
N ILE A 262 19.15 -8.11 -10.02
CA ILE A 262 17.76 -8.21 -10.47
C ILE A 262 17.49 -9.66 -10.84
N CYS A 263 16.51 -10.29 -10.19
CA CYS A 263 16.06 -11.62 -10.56
C CYS A 263 14.64 -11.53 -11.12
N ARG A 264 14.39 -12.26 -12.20
CA ARG A 264 13.06 -12.47 -12.81
C ARG A 264 12.82 -13.96 -12.83
N ASN A 265 11.82 -14.40 -12.08
CA ASN A 265 11.63 -15.82 -11.78
C ASN A 265 12.91 -16.41 -11.15
N GLN A 266 13.53 -17.42 -11.75
CA GLN A 266 14.74 -18.06 -11.25
C GLN A 266 16.01 -17.57 -11.96
N THR A 267 15.90 -16.61 -12.87
CA THR A 267 17.05 -16.08 -13.62
C THR A 267 17.48 -14.74 -13.04
N CYS A 268 18.73 -14.66 -12.61
CA CYS A 268 19.28 -13.43 -12.00
C CYS A 268 20.34 -12.80 -12.90
N SER A 269 20.42 -11.47 -12.86
CA SER A 269 21.49 -10.70 -13.48
C SER A 269 22.84 -10.96 -12.79
N LYS A 270 23.93 -10.56 -13.45
CA LYS A 270 25.22 -10.36 -12.77
C LYS A 270 25.06 -9.23 -11.74
N LYS A 271 26.04 -9.11 -10.84
CA LYS A 271 26.14 -7.94 -9.95
C LYS A 271 26.25 -6.64 -10.76
N LEU A 272 25.32 -5.73 -10.55
CA LEU A 272 25.27 -4.42 -11.19
C LEU A 272 25.81 -3.38 -10.21
N GLN A 273 26.90 -2.71 -10.55
CA GLN A 273 27.55 -1.73 -9.68
C GLN A 273 27.21 -0.29 -10.05
N ASN A 274 26.70 -0.06 -11.26
CA ASN A 274 26.28 1.25 -11.75
C ASN A 274 24.75 1.34 -11.84
N ILE A 275 24.22 2.49 -11.43
CA ILE A 275 22.77 2.80 -11.51
C ILE A 275 22.25 2.72 -12.94
N LYS A 276 23.08 3.04 -13.94
CA LYS A 276 22.69 3.01 -15.36
C LYS A 276 22.42 1.60 -15.89
N ASP A 277 22.91 0.59 -15.19
CA ASP A 277 22.77 -0.82 -15.59
C ASP A 277 21.55 -1.49 -14.93
N ILE A 278 20.89 -0.80 -14.00
CA ILE A 278 19.69 -1.22 -13.28
C ILE A 278 18.44 -0.68 -13.98
#